data_bc85b574f902ec21440624b9cf4cc79e
#
_entry.id   bc85b574f902ec21440624b9cf4cc79e
#
_cell.length_a   1.000
_cell.length_b   1.000
_cell.length_c   1.000
_cell.angle_alpha   90.00
_cell.angle_beta   90.00
_cell.angle_gamma   90.00
#
_symmetry.space_group_name_H-M   'P 1'
#
loop_
_entity.id
_entity.type
_entity.pdbx_description
1 polymer ?
#
loop_
_entity_poly.entity_id
_entity_poly.type
_entity_poly.pdbx_seq_one_letter_code
_entity_poly.pdbx_strand_id
1 'polypeptide(L)'
;MKKEAYPKFALGDSLTSEQSDFFKKNGFIHFEGVASAQEIQSIIASTERIQERWLREGVKKINGVPIKYGKDENNKDIVHRFPFTSQYSEEVHNFVQSARIQNLKSLLPPGARIAENEKDGVIVNHYVNIPESNFRQMGWHTDSMRDIFYGKKVLPMLNVGLYLDNSSADKGGLRVIPGTHTQNMFNMLFKKAYFMNTDEDKSEVLVDAKAGDMVVHDGRIWHRVAQSPIIGALSRRRVMYIPIILGKYMPKTNDSATPFYHHFMKLVR
;
A
#
# COMPACT_ATOMS: atom_id res chain seq x y z
N MET A 1 -15.85 -20.74 -8.73
CA MET A 1 -16.58 -20.52 -7.48
C MET A 1 -16.72 -19.01 -7.29
N LYS A 2 -17.94 -18.48 -7.03
CA LYS A 2 -18.09 -17.09 -6.58
C LYS A 2 -17.44 -17.02 -5.20
N LYS A 3 -16.31 -16.31 -5.05
CA LYS A 3 -15.73 -16.01 -3.74
C LYS A 3 -16.75 -15.17 -2.98
N GLU A 4 -17.03 -15.52 -1.72
CA GLU A 4 -17.98 -14.78 -0.88
C GLU A 4 -17.61 -13.31 -0.85
N ALA A 5 -18.61 -12.46 -1.10
CA ALA A 5 -18.45 -11.02 -1.01
C ALA A 5 -18.32 -10.65 0.47
N TYR A 6 -17.26 -9.93 0.84
CA TYR A 6 -17.12 -9.35 2.17
C TYR A 6 -17.92 -8.03 2.26
N PRO A 7 -18.38 -7.64 3.47
CA PRO A 7 -19.09 -6.38 3.64
C PRO A 7 -18.16 -5.19 3.39
N LYS A 8 -18.72 -4.16 2.79
CA LYS A 8 -18.10 -2.85 2.63
C LYS A 8 -18.84 -1.85 3.52
N PHE A 9 -18.10 -0.88 4.05
CA PHE A 9 -18.60 0.04 5.06
C PHE A 9 -18.48 1.49 4.59
N ALA A 10 -19.31 2.38 5.14
CA ALA A 10 -19.09 3.81 5.06
C ALA A 10 -18.17 4.24 6.22
N LEU A 11 -17.17 5.08 5.93
CA LEU A 11 -16.32 5.67 6.96
C LEU A 11 -16.98 6.94 7.50
N GLY A 12 -17.42 6.91 8.76
CA GLY A 12 -17.96 8.05 9.47
C GLY A 12 -16.90 8.83 10.26
N ASP A 13 -17.36 9.73 11.12
CA ASP A 13 -16.49 10.52 12.01
C ASP A 13 -15.78 9.67 13.07
N SER A 14 -16.32 8.50 13.37
CA SER A 14 -15.70 7.49 14.24
C SER A 14 -16.01 6.09 13.73
N LEU A 15 -15.18 5.12 14.12
CA LEU A 15 -15.43 3.72 13.79
C LEU A 15 -16.54 3.15 14.67
N THR A 16 -17.43 2.37 14.06
CA THR A 16 -18.46 1.63 14.79
C THR A 16 -17.87 0.35 15.44
N SER A 17 -18.60 -0.22 16.40
CA SER A 17 -18.23 -1.52 16.99
C SER A 17 -18.21 -2.62 15.92
N GLU A 18 -19.19 -2.64 15.03
CA GLU A 18 -19.25 -3.60 13.90
C GLU A 18 -18.01 -3.53 13.02
N GLN A 19 -17.59 -2.33 12.63
CA GLN A 19 -16.38 -2.11 11.83
C GLN A 19 -15.11 -2.59 12.56
N SER A 20 -15.00 -2.26 13.84
CA SER A 20 -13.88 -2.67 14.69
C SER A 20 -13.82 -4.18 14.88
N ASP A 21 -14.95 -4.84 15.07
CA ASP A 21 -15.04 -6.29 15.25
C ASP A 21 -14.77 -7.03 13.93
N PHE A 22 -15.28 -6.50 12.82
CA PHE A 22 -14.94 -7.02 11.48
C PHE A 22 -13.42 -6.96 11.23
N PHE A 23 -12.78 -5.81 11.51
CA PHE A 23 -11.35 -5.66 11.36
C PHE A 23 -10.56 -6.61 12.28
N LYS A 24 -10.91 -6.70 13.56
CA LYS A 24 -10.29 -7.62 14.53
C LYS A 24 -10.35 -9.08 14.09
N LYS A 25 -11.49 -9.49 13.50
CA LYS A 25 -11.69 -10.87 13.01
C LYS A 25 -10.90 -11.16 11.75
N ASN A 26 -10.92 -10.23 10.78
CA ASN A 26 -10.46 -10.49 9.42
C ASN A 26 -9.06 -9.91 9.13
N GLY A 27 -8.60 -8.90 9.88
CA GLY A 27 -7.33 -8.22 9.66
C GLY A 27 -7.33 -7.23 8.49
N PHE A 28 -8.50 -6.99 7.89
CA PHE A 28 -8.72 -5.93 6.90
C PHE A 28 -10.14 -5.40 6.99
N ILE A 29 -10.36 -4.21 6.45
CA ILE A 29 -11.69 -3.60 6.29
C ILE A 29 -11.71 -2.71 5.05
N HIS A 30 -12.83 -2.65 4.36
CA HIS A 30 -13.05 -1.86 3.15
C HIS A 30 -14.07 -0.77 3.42
N PHE A 31 -13.69 0.47 3.17
CA PHE A 31 -14.55 1.64 3.22
C PHE A 31 -14.81 2.17 1.81
N GLU A 32 -16.08 2.36 1.45
CA GLU A 32 -16.47 2.88 0.15
C GLU A 32 -16.50 4.42 0.14
N GLY A 33 -16.07 5.01 -0.98
CA GLY A 33 -16.26 6.44 -1.26
C GLY A 33 -15.64 7.39 -0.24
N VAL A 34 -14.49 7.04 0.35
CA VAL A 34 -13.81 7.86 1.38
C VAL A 34 -13.26 9.15 0.79
N ALA A 35 -12.79 9.14 -0.46
CA ALA A 35 -12.32 10.31 -1.16
C ALA A 35 -13.24 10.67 -2.31
N SER A 36 -13.54 11.96 -2.46
CA SER A 36 -14.29 12.51 -3.59
C SER A 36 -13.49 12.42 -4.90
N ALA A 37 -14.19 12.48 -6.03
CA ALA A 37 -13.55 12.54 -7.34
C ALA A 37 -12.58 13.74 -7.46
N GLN A 38 -12.90 14.86 -6.85
CA GLN A 38 -12.04 16.05 -6.85
C GLN A 38 -10.74 15.81 -6.06
N GLU A 39 -10.81 15.19 -4.88
CA GLU A 39 -9.63 14.85 -4.08
C GLU A 39 -8.74 13.85 -4.83
N ILE A 40 -9.34 12.84 -5.46
CA ILE A 40 -8.62 11.86 -6.27
C ILE A 40 -7.86 12.56 -7.40
N GLN A 41 -8.53 13.42 -8.18
CA GLN A 41 -7.89 14.15 -9.28
C GLN A 41 -6.77 15.07 -8.78
N SER A 42 -6.97 15.72 -7.65
CA SER A 42 -5.96 16.59 -7.03
C SER A 42 -4.70 15.81 -6.62
N ILE A 43 -4.88 14.65 -5.98
CA ILE A 43 -3.78 13.74 -5.60
C ILE A 43 -3.05 13.21 -6.86
N ILE A 44 -3.78 12.81 -7.89
CA ILE A 44 -3.19 12.34 -9.15
C ILE A 44 -2.36 13.46 -9.79
N ALA A 45 -2.93 14.63 -9.96
CA ALA A 45 -2.25 15.77 -10.58
C ALA A 45 -0.98 16.17 -9.80
N SER A 46 -1.04 16.15 -8.45
CA SER A 46 0.16 16.43 -7.64
C SER A 46 1.24 15.36 -7.81
N THR A 47 0.84 14.08 -7.91
CA THR A 47 1.77 12.97 -8.12
C THR A 47 2.43 13.08 -9.51
N GLU A 48 1.70 13.52 -10.53
CA GLU A 48 2.23 13.75 -11.87
C GLU A 48 3.26 14.90 -11.87
N ARG A 49 2.99 16.00 -11.16
CA ARG A 49 3.99 17.09 -10.99
C ARG A 49 5.27 16.59 -10.28
N ILE A 50 5.14 15.74 -9.27
CA ILE A 50 6.28 15.10 -8.60
C ILE A 50 7.06 14.23 -9.60
N GLN A 51 6.37 13.43 -10.40
CA GLN A 51 7.00 12.57 -11.42
C GLN A 51 7.80 13.41 -12.42
N GLU A 52 7.21 14.44 -13.00
CA GLU A 52 7.87 15.33 -13.96
C GLU A 52 9.14 15.95 -13.37
N ARG A 53 9.05 16.43 -12.13
CA ARG A 53 10.20 16.98 -11.42
C ARG A 53 11.28 15.94 -11.20
N TRP A 54 10.96 14.76 -10.68
CA TRP A 54 11.94 13.72 -10.37
C TRP A 54 12.61 13.14 -11.62
N LEU A 55 11.87 13.01 -12.72
CA LEU A 55 12.43 12.60 -14.01
C LEU A 55 13.40 13.67 -14.56
N ARG A 56 13.02 14.93 -14.54
CA ARG A 56 13.85 16.04 -14.99
C ARG A 56 15.14 16.19 -14.17
N GLU A 57 15.06 16.02 -12.85
CA GLU A 57 16.17 16.16 -11.92
C GLU A 57 17.00 14.88 -11.76
N GLY A 58 16.57 13.76 -12.33
CA GLY A 58 17.25 12.47 -12.25
C GLY A 58 17.35 11.92 -10.81
N VAL A 59 16.28 12.14 -10.00
CA VAL A 59 16.25 11.77 -8.58
C VAL A 59 16.32 10.26 -8.44
N LYS A 60 17.32 9.72 -7.75
CA LYS A 60 17.51 8.26 -7.60
C LYS A 60 16.92 7.69 -6.32
N LYS A 61 16.86 8.49 -5.27
CA LYS A 61 16.33 8.09 -3.95
C LYS A 61 15.74 9.29 -3.21
N ILE A 62 14.77 9.03 -2.34
CA ILE A 62 14.22 9.99 -1.38
C ILE A 62 14.37 9.41 0.02
N ASN A 63 14.96 10.16 0.93
CA ASN A 63 15.17 9.76 2.33
C ASN A 63 15.73 8.32 2.46
N GLY A 64 16.70 7.99 1.62
CA GLY A 64 17.32 6.66 1.56
C GLY A 64 16.52 5.60 0.80
N VAL A 65 15.25 5.86 0.42
CA VAL A 65 14.42 4.90 -0.32
C VAL A 65 14.61 5.09 -1.82
N PRO A 66 15.04 4.04 -2.57
CA PRO A 66 15.22 4.12 -4.02
C PRO A 66 13.89 4.33 -4.74
N ILE A 67 13.89 5.22 -5.73
CA ILE A 67 12.74 5.39 -6.63
C ILE A 67 12.73 4.26 -7.65
N LYS A 68 11.54 3.76 -7.98
CA LYS A 68 11.35 2.77 -9.03
C LYS A 68 10.83 3.45 -10.28
N TYR A 69 11.70 3.53 -11.27
CA TYR A 69 11.36 4.00 -12.61
C TYR A 69 10.96 2.85 -13.51
N GLY A 70 10.22 3.15 -14.56
CA GLY A 70 9.85 2.24 -15.62
C GLY A 70 9.24 2.99 -16.79
N LYS A 71 8.54 2.25 -17.66
CA LYS A 71 7.86 2.79 -18.82
C LYS A 71 6.35 2.63 -18.70
N ASP A 72 5.61 3.52 -19.36
CA ASP A 72 4.18 3.32 -19.61
C ASP A 72 3.95 2.66 -20.99
N GLU A 73 2.69 2.50 -21.34
CA GLU A 73 2.26 1.89 -22.62
C GLU A 73 2.68 2.66 -23.87
N ASN A 74 3.10 3.91 -23.73
CA ASN A 74 3.62 4.76 -24.80
C ASN A 74 5.14 4.87 -24.78
N ASN A 75 5.82 3.98 -24.02
CA ASN A 75 7.27 4.00 -23.80
C ASN A 75 7.79 5.28 -23.12
N LYS A 76 6.92 6.03 -22.44
CA LYS A 76 7.28 7.21 -21.67
C LYS A 76 7.79 6.80 -20.31
N ASP A 77 8.84 7.49 -19.81
CA ASP A 77 9.34 7.26 -18.46
C ASP A 77 8.30 7.63 -17.41
N ILE A 78 8.09 6.73 -16.46
CA ILE A 78 7.20 6.93 -15.32
C ILE A 78 7.86 6.49 -14.00
N VAL A 79 7.33 6.99 -12.90
CA VAL A 79 7.66 6.52 -11.57
C VAL A 79 6.62 5.48 -11.14
N HIS A 80 7.07 4.26 -10.84
CA HIS A 80 6.21 3.18 -10.32
C HIS A 80 5.97 3.27 -8.81
N ARG A 81 6.85 3.90 -8.05
CA ARG A 81 6.74 4.02 -6.60
C ARG A 81 7.29 5.34 -6.12
N PHE A 82 6.42 6.13 -5.50
CA PHE A 82 6.70 7.44 -4.93
C PHE A 82 6.76 7.31 -3.41
N PRO A 83 7.93 7.23 -2.78
CA PRO A 83 8.05 7.24 -1.32
C PRO A 83 7.92 8.68 -0.79
N PHE A 84 7.48 8.82 0.46
CA PHE A 84 7.35 10.10 1.16
C PHE A 84 6.52 11.15 0.42
N THR A 85 5.49 10.73 -0.31
CA THR A 85 4.72 11.61 -1.21
C THR A 85 4.11 12.81 -0.47
N SER A 86 3.70 12.65 0.81
CA SER A 86 3.16 13.77 1.62
C SER A 86 4.17 14.89 1.90
N GLN A 87 5.48 14.63 1.76
CA GLN A 87 6.52 15.65 1.90
C GLN A 87 6.68 16.52 0.65
N TYR A 88 6.12 16.08 -0.47
CA TYR A 88 6.26 16.71 -1.79
C TYR A 88 4.93 17.15 -2.39
N SER A 89 3.82 16.89 -1.71
CA SER A 89 2.46 17.25 -2.12
C SER A 89 1.65 17.71 -0.92
N GLU A 90 1.22 18.97 -0.95
CA GLU A 90 0.32 19.54 0.05
C GLU A 90 -1.05 18.84 0.02
N GLU A 91 -1.54 18.48 -1.16
CA GLU A 91 -2.80 17.76 -1.34
C GLU A 91 -2.78 16.41 -0.64
N VAL A 92 -1.67 15.66 -0.77
CA VAL A 92 -1.48 14.39 -0.08
C VAL A 92 -1.33 14.60 1.43
N HIS A 93 -0.56 15.60 1.85
CA HIS A 93 -0.39 15.91 3.27
C HIS A 93 -1.73 16.26 3.93
N ASN A 94 -2.50 17.18 3.33
CA ASN A 94 -3.80 17.61 3.85
C ASN A 94 -4.80 16.45 3.92
N PHE A 95 -4.83 15.57 2.90
CA PHE A 95 -5.64 14.36 2.93
C PHE A 95 -5.27 13.46 4.11
N VAL A 96 -3.99 13.21 4.31
CA VAL A 96 -3.45 12.36 5.40
C VAL A 96 -3.77 12.97 6.78
N GLN A 97 -3.74 14.29 6.92
CA GLN A 97 -4.06 15.00 8.17
C GLN A 97 -5.55 15.13 8.44
N SER A 98 -6.41 14.79 7.50
CA SER A 98 -7.87 14.87 7.68
C SER A 98 -8.37 14.01 8.85
N ALA A 99 -9.40 14.46 9.56
CA ALA A 99 -9.95 13.76 10.73
C ALA A 99 -10.32 12.30 10.43
N ARG A 100 -10.91 12.03 9.25
CA ARG A 100 -11.29 10.67 8.81
C ARG A 100 -10.10 9.71 8.75
N ILE A 101 -8.91 10.18 8.33
CA ILE A 101 -7.69 9.36 8.29
C ILE A 101 -7.09 9.23 9.68
N GLN A 102 -7.07 10.32 10.46
CA GLN A 102 -6.57 10.30 11.83
C GLN A 102 -7.37 9.35 12.73
N ASN A 103 -8.68 9.21 12.52
CA ASN A 103 -9.55 8.31 13.28
C ASN A 103 -9.23 6.83 13.09
N LEU A 104 -8.64 6.44 11.95
CA LEU A 104 -8.20 5.06 11.70
C LEU A 104 -7.13 4.57 12.70
N LYS A 105 -6.43 5.49 13.38
CA LYS A 105 -5.48 5.13 14.44
C LYS A 105 -6.15 4.34 15.58
N SER A 106 -7.45 4.51 15.78
CA SER A 106 -8.22 3.79 16.81
C SER A 106 -8.35 2.28 16.56
N LEU A 107 -8.03 1.79 15.35
CA LEU A 107 -7.88 0.35 15.08
C LEU A 107 -6.63 -0.26 15.71
N LEU A 108 -5.71 0.56 16.20
CA LEU A 108 -4.50 0.14 16.91
C LEU A 108 -4.53 0.59 18.38
N PRO A 109 -3.71 -0.01 19.25
CA PRO A 109 -3.54 0.46 20.61
C PRO A 109 -3.10 1.94 20.67
N PRO A 110 -3.31 2.61 21.83
CA PRO A 110 -2.84 3.98 22.06
C PRO A 110 -1.37 4.18 21.73
N GLY A 111 -1.03 5.36 21.18
CA GLY A 111 0.32 5.68 20.72
C GLY A 111 0.55 5.38 19.23
N ALA A 112 -0.45 4.91 18.52
CA ALA A 112 -0.41 4.81 17.05
C ALA A 112 -0.32 6.19 16.39
N ARG A 113 0.48 6.28 15.33
CA ARG A 113 0.65 7.51 14.54
C ARG A 113 0.84 7.22 13.07
N ILE A 114 0.55 8.18 12.24
CA ILE A 114 0.85 8.11 10.81
C ILE A 114 2.36 8.34 10.61
N ALA A 115 3.00 7.46 9.83
CA ALA A 115 4.44 7.48 9.59
C ALA A 115 4.77 8.26 8.31
N GLU A 116 4.63 9.59 8.32
CA GLU A 116 4.92 10.41 7.14
C GLU A 116 6.43 10.52 6.83
N ASN A 117 7.27 10.45 7.84
CA ASN A 117 8.73 10.56 7.71
C ASN A 117 9.50 9.33 8.22
N GLU A 118 8.79 8.25 8.53
CA GLU A 118 9.36 7.00 9.03
C GLU A 118 9.10 5.86 8.03
N LYS A 119 9.87 4.79 8.10
CA LYS A 119 9.80 3.67 7.13
C LYS A 119 9.99 4.18 5.70
N ASP A 120 8.97 4.15 4.87
CA ASP A 120 8.98 4.69 3.50
C ASP A 120 8.01 5.88 3.33
N GLY A 121 7.45 6.38 4.45
CA GLY A 121 6.46 7.45 4.45
C GLY A 121 5.14 7.06 3.77
N VAL A 122 4.38 8.07 3.39
CA VAL A 122 3.21 7.89 2.52
C VAL A 122 3.68 7.57 1.10
N ILE A 123 3.11 6.51 0.52
CA ILE A 123 3.60 5.94 -0.74
C ILE A 123 2.48 5.98 -1.78
N VAL A 124 2.79 6.40 -3.01
CA VAL A 124 1.92 6.11 -4.15
C VAL A 124 2.58 5.04 -5.01
N ASN A 125 1.87 3.92 -5.21
CA ASN A 125 2.26 2.88 -6.15
C ASN A 125 1.48 3.03 -7.45
N HIS A 126 2.18 2.89 -8.57
CA HIS A 126 1.64 2.97 -9.91
C HIS A 126 1.95 1.66 -10.66
N TYR A 127 0.96 0.77 -10.69
CA TYR A 127 1.06 -0.49 -11.43
C TYR A 127 0.56 -0.30 -12.87
N VAL A 128 1.29 -0.88 -13.81
CA VAL A 128 0.88 -0.99 -15.21
C VAL A 128 1.36 -2.32 -15.77
N ASN A 129 0.50 -3.05 -16.47
CA ASN A 129 0.85 -4.32 -17.10
C ASN A 129 1.23 -4.07 -18.56
N ILE A 130 2.53 -3.92 -18.80
CA ILE A 130 3.15 -3.92 -20.12
C ILE A 130 4.36 -4.86 -20.08
N PRO A 131 4.84 -5.38 -21.23
CA PRO A 131 5.97 -6.32 -21.25
C PRO A 131 7.22 -5.80 -20.54
N GLU A 132 7.52 -4.51 -20.68
CA GLU A 132 8.71 -3.84 -20.13
C GLU A 132 8.56 -3.45 -18.65
N SER A 133 7.37 -3.55 -18.07
CA SER A 133 7.15 -3.16 -16.69
C SER A 133 7.62 -4.22 -15.70
N ASN A 134 8.50 -3.82 -14.79
CA ASN A 134 8.90 -4.60 -13.62
C ASN A 134 7.97 -4.42 -12.42
N PHE A 135 6.86 -3.68 -12.56
CA PHE A 135 5.93 -3.36 -11.49
C PHE A 135 4.49 -3.70 -11.87
N ARG A 136 4.27 -4.97 -12.27
CA ARG A 136 2.96 -5.50 -12.72
C ARG A 136 2.19 -6.18 -11.59
N GLN A 137 2.91 -6.80 -10.68
CA GLN A 137 2.38 -7.59 -9.57
C GLN A 137 3.30 -7.55 -8.37
N MET A 138 2.84 -8.09 -7.25
CA MET A 138 3.66 -8.32 -6.06
C MET A 138 3.23 -9.64 -5.43
N GLY A 139 4.17 -10.57 -5.26
CA GLY A 139 3.91 -11.88 -4.66
C GLY A 139 3.49 -11.79 -3.19
N TRP A 140 3.13 -12.92 -2.61
CA TRP A 140 2.70 -13.00 -1.21
C TRP A 140 3.73 -12.44 -0.25
N HIS A 141 3.27 -11.57 0.66
CA HIS A 141 4.10 -10.97 1.70
C HIS A 141 3.25 -10.47 2.86
N THR A 142 3.92 -10.09 3.94
CA THR A 142 3.38 -9.27 5.03
C THR A 142 4.24 -8.01 5.15
N ASP A 143 3.63 -6.87 5.43
CA ASP A 143 4.37 -5.59 5.56
C ASP A 143 5.23 -5.54 6.82
N SER A 144 4.80 -6.23 7.89
CA SER A 144 5.50 -6.27 9.18
C SER A 144 6.82 -7.03 9.14
N MET A 145 7.06 -7.87 8.10
CA MET A 145 8.33 -8.57 7.92
C MET A 145 9.52 -7.63 7.89
N ARG A 146 9.34 -6.41 7.39
CA ARG A 146 10.41 -5.41 7.34
C ARG A 146 10.98 -5.07 8.71
N ASP A 147 10.19 -5.17 9.77
CA ASP A 147 10.64 -4.85 11.13
C ASP A 147 11.70 -5.85 11.61
N ILE A 148 11.63 -7.10 11.18
CA ILE A 148 12.62 -8.14 11.47
C ILE A 148 13.98 -7.78 10.84
N PHE A 149 13.97 -7.29 9.60
CA PHE A 149 15.21 -6.84 8.95
C PHE A 149 15.87 -5.63 9.62
N TYR A 150 15.10 -4.88 10.42
CA TYR A 150 15.62 -3.79 11.27
C TYR A 150 16.05 -4.28 12.65
N GLY A 151 16.01 -5.58 12.93
CA GLY A 151 16.26 -6.13 14.27
C GLY A 151 15.21 -5.68 15.30
N LYS A 152 14.02 -5.34 14.85
CA LYS A 152 12.94 -4.84 15.70
C LYS A 152 11.89 -5.91 15.97
N LYS A 153 11.25 -5.77 17.12
CA LYS A 153 10.06 -6.55 17.43
C LYS A 153 8.94 -6.19 16.45
N VAL A 154 8.27 -7.21 15.89
CA VAL A 154 7.08 -7.00 15.06
C VAL A 154 5.96 -6.43 15.90
N LEU A 155 5.59 -5.20 15.63
CA LEU A 155 4.47 -4.50 16.26
C LEU A 155 3.29 -4.42 15.29
N PRO A 156 2.06 -4.32 15.80
CA PRO A 156 0.91 -4.04 14.97
C PRO A 156 1.11 -2.75 14.17
N MET A 157 0.77 -2.79 12.91
CA MET A 157 0.73 -1.63 12.02
C MET A 157 -0.44 -1.77 11.05
N LEU A 158 -0.93 -0.65 10.55
CA LEU A 158 -1.89 -0.64 9.46
C LEU A 158 -1.23 -0.13 8.20
N ASN A 159 -1.67 -0.67 7.09
CA ASN A 159 -1.44 -0.11 5.77
C ASN A 159 -2.79 0.34 5.21
N VAL A 160 -2.99 1.64 5.09
CA VAL A 160 -4.24 2.27 4.64
C VAL A 160 -4.09 2.59 3.16
N GLY A 161 -4.75 1.85 2.28
CA GLY A 161 -4.68 2.02 0.84
C GLY A 161 -5.86 2.80 0.29
N LEU A 162 -5.65 4.04 -0.16
CA LEU A 162 -6.62 4.82 -0.94
C LEU A 162 -6.45 4.48 -2.43
N TYR A 163 -7.52 4.00 -3.05
CA TYR A 163 -7.53 3.66 -4.47
C TYR A 163 -7.77 4.92 -5.32
N LEU A 164 -6.80 5.25 -6.16
CA LEU A 164 -6.89 6.40 -7.09
C LEU A 164 -7.46 5.99 -8.44
N ASP A 165 -7.43 4.70 -8.76
CA ASP A 165 -8.06 4.10 -9.95
C ASP A 165 -8.91 2.90 -9.53
N ASN A 166 -9.87 2.51 -10.37
CA ASN A 166 -10.64 1.29 -10.16
C ASN A 166 -9.72 0.06 -10.21
N SER A 167 -9.86 -0.80 -9.22
CA SER A 167 -9.11 -2.06 -9.07
C SER A 167 -10.08 -3.23 -8.93
N SER A 168 -10.85 -3.43 -9.98
CA SER A 168 -11.84 -4.51 -10.10
C SER A 168 -11.17 -5.88 -10.35
N ALA A 169 -11.95 -6.93 -10.24
CA ALA A 169 -11.49 -8.33 -10.38
C ALA A 169 -10.74 -8.60 -11.70
N ASP A 170 -11.22 -7.99 -12.78
CA ASP A 170 -10.65 -8.07 -14.12
C ASP A 170 -9.36 -7.28 -14.32
N LYS A 171 -9.01 -6.42 -13.36
CA LYS A 171 -7.77 -5.64 -13.37
C LYS A 171 -6.65 -6.20 -12.47
N GLY A 172 -6.83 -7.39 -11.90
CA GLY A 172 -5.91 -7.94 -10.90
C GLY A 172 -6.16 -7.30 -9.52
N GLY A 173 -5.12 -6.80 -8.84
CA GLY A 173 -5.28 -6.03 -7.60
C GLY A 173 -4.98 -6.80 -6.33
N LEU A 174 -5.37 -6.20 -5.20
CA LEU A 174 -5.07 -6.71 -3.88
C LEU A 174 -5.84 -8.02 -3.60
N ARG A 175 -5.12 -8.99 -3.07
CA ARG A 175 -5.63 -10.25 -2.51
C ARG A 175 -5.16 -10.34 -1.07
N VAL A 176 -6.05 -10.69 -0.16
CA VAL A 176 -5.74 -10.86 1.26
C VAL A 176 -6.19 -12.25 1.72
N ILE A 177 -5.53 -12.83 2.71
CA ILE A 177 -6.01 -14.04 3.38
C ILE A 177 -6.55 -13.62 4.76
N PRO A 178 -7.88 -13.52 4.93
CA PRO A 178 -8.49 -13.05 6.17
C PRO A 178 -8.03 -13.85 7.39
N GLY A 179 -7.90 -13.18 8.54
CA GLY A 179 -7.56 -13.79 9.81
C GLY A 179 -6.06 -14.11 9.99
N THR A 180 -5.23 -14.04 8.94
CA THR A 180 -3.80 -14.40 9.05
C THR A 180 -2.96 -13.37 9.80
N HIS A 181 -3.48 -12.20 10.11
CA HIS A 181 -2.81 -11.20 10.97
C HIS A 181 -2.62 -11.68 12.41
N THR A 182 -3.39 -12.67 12.87
CA THR A 182 -3.27 -13.28 14.20
C THR A 182 -2.32 -14.48 14.25
N GLN A 183 -1.70 -14.83 13.10
CA GLN A 183 -0.80 -15.97 13.00
C GLN A 183 0.45 -15.79 13.87
N ASN A 184 1.04 -16.92 14.28
CA ASN A 184 2.31 -16.91 14.99
C ASN A 184 3.48 -16.53 14.08
N MET A 185 4.62 -16.20 14.68
CA MET A 185 5.82 -15.76 13.96
C MET A 185 6.32 -16.81 12.95
N PHE A 186 6.23 -18.09 13.27
CA PHE A 186 6.66 -19.16 12.38
C PHE A 186 5.85 -19.17 11.08
N ASN A 187 4.52 -19.12 11.19
CA ASN A 187 3.64 -19.05 10.03
C ASN A 187 3.85 -17.76 9.23
N MET A 188 4.11 -16.63 9.92
CA MET A 188 4.40 -15.37 9.25
C MET A 188 5.72 -15.43 8.44
N LEU A 189 6.70 -16.25 8.86
CA LEU A 189 7.98 -16.37 8.17
C LEU A 189 7.97 -17.42 7.07
N PHE A 190 7.27 -18.54 7.26
CA PHE A 190 7.48 -19.74 6.46
C PHE A 190 6.24 -20.26 5.72
N LYS A 191 5.05 -19.69 5.95
CA LYS A 191 3.81 -20.17 5.29
C LYS A 191 3.86 -20.02 3.77
N LYS A 192 4.51 -18.96 3.26
CA LYS A 192 4.67 -18.68 1.84
C LYS A 192 6.07 -18.16 1.55
N ALA A 193 6.58 -18.43 0.34
CA ALA A 193 7.82 -17.82 -0.12
C ALA A 193 7.60 -16.33 -0.42
N TYR A 194 8.17 -15.46 0.42
CA TYR A 194 8.01 -14.01 0.34
C TYR A 194 8.36 -13.47 -1.05
N PHE A 195 7.43 -12.70 -1.63
CA PHE A 195 7.53 -12.04 -2.94
C PHE A 195 7.71 -12.97 -4.14
N MET A 196 8.19 -14.22 -3.97
CA MET A 196 8.40 -15.18 -5.05
C MET A 196 7.12 -15.94 -5.40
N ASN A 197 6.29 -16.28 -4.39
CA ASN A 197 5.04 -16.99 -4.62
C ASN A 197 3.96 -15.99 -5.06
N THR A 198 3.47 -16.17 -6.29
CA THR A 198 2.38 -15.38 -6.89
C THR A 198 1.12 -16.20 -7.11
N ASP A 199 1.12 -17.49 -6.75
CA ASP A 199 0.01 -18.41 -6.99
C ASP A 199 -1.23 -18.01 -6.19
N GLU A 200 -2.39 -18.39 -6.72
CA GLU A 200 -3.65 -18.21 -6.03
C GLU A 200 -3.74 -19.07 -4.77
N ASP A 201 -4.31 -18.51 -3.71
CA ASP A 201 -4.64 -19.24 -2.49
C ASP A 201 -6.16 -19.46 -2.42
N LYS A 202 -6.57 -20.66 -2.02
CA LYS A 202 -8.00 -21.03 -1.92
C LYS A 202 -8.75 -20.13 -0.91
N SER A 203 -8.05 -19.63 0.09
CA SER A 203 -8.60 -18.76 1.15
C SER A 203 -8.48 -17.27 0.84
N GLU A 204 -7.87 -16.89 -0.29
CA GLU A 204 -7.70 -15.48 -0.61
C GLU A 204 -9.04 -14.82 -0.95
N VAL A 205 -9.18 -13.59 -0.51
CA VAL A 205 -10.29 -12.71 -0.86
C VAL A 205 -9.76 -11.63 -1.80
N LEU A 206 -10.47 -11.44 -2.91
CA LEU A 206 -10.24 -10.33 -3.82
C LEU A 206 -10.77 -9.04 -3.20
N VAL A 207 -9.95 -8.01 -3.19
CA VAL A 207 -10.38 -6.65 -2.86
C VAL A 207 -10.82 -5.96 -4.15
N ASP A 208 -12.15 -5.88 -4.34
CA ASP A 208 -12.78 -5.18 -5.46
C ASP A 208 -13.07 -3.73 -5.07
N ALA A 209 -12.14 -2.82 -5.38
CA ALA A 209 -12.19 -1.42 -4.97
C ALA A 209 -12.38 -0.49 -6.18
N LYS A 210 -13.18 0.56 -5.97
CA LYS A 210 -13.36 1.69 -6.89
C LYS A 210 -12.42 2.83 -6.53
N ALA A 211 -12.20 3.74 -7.47
CA ALA A 211 -11.55 5.01 -7.16
C ALA A 211 -12.31 5.75 -6.05
N GLY A 212 -11.60 6.21 -5.03
CA GLY A 212 -12.19 6.80 -3.81
C GLY A 212 -12.40 5.82 -2.66
N ASP A 213 -12.39 4.51 -2.92
CA ASP A 213 -12.46 3.51 -1.86
C ASP A 213 -11.15 3.44 -1.07
N MET A 214 -11.26 3.00 0.16
CA MET A 214 -10.13 2.84 1.06
C MET A 214 -10.13 1.44 1.69
N VAL A 215 -9.00 0.75 1.63
CA VAL A 215 -8.83 -0.55 2.28
C VAL A 215 -7.74 -0.45 3.34
N VAL A 216 -8.12 -0.76 4.56
CA VAL A 216 -7.19 -0.82 5.70
C VAL A 216 -6.85 -2.28 5.97
N HIS A 217 -5.57 -2.61 6.07
CA HIS A 217 -5.16 -3.95 6.48
C HIS A 217 -4.04 -3.93 7.52
N ASP A 218 -4.06 -4.92 8.40
CA ASP A 218 -2.98 -5.15 9.36
C ASP A 218 -1.73 -5.59 8.63
N GLY A 219 -0.58 -5.01 8.95
CA GLY A 219 0.69 -5.32 8.30
C GLY A 219 1.15 -6.77 8.45
N ARG A 220 0.53 -7.55 9.34
CA ARG A 220 0.82 -8.98 9.54
C ARG A 220 -0.04 -9.91 8.67
N ILE A 221 -1.07 -9.38 7.97
CA ILE A 221 -1.91 -10.18 7.08
C ILE A 221 -1.14 -10.62 5.85
N TRP A 222 -1.30 -11.87 5.43
CA TRP A 222 -0.79 -12.31 4.14
C TRP A 222 -1.59 -11.67 3.01
N HIS A 223 -0.88 -10.97 2.14
CA HIS A 223 -1.47 -10.32 0.97
C HIS A 223 -0.52 -10.35 -0.24
N ARG A 224 -1.12 -10.18 -1.41
CA ARG A 224 -0.41 -10.06 -2.68
C ARG A 224 -1.12 -9.05 -3.59
N VAL A 225 -0.43 -8.56 -4.59
CA VAL A 225 -1.04 -7.79 -5.69
C VAL A 225 -0.97 -8.62 -6.96
N ALA A 226 -2.12 -9.13 -7.41
CA ALA A 226 -2.20 -9.93 -8.62
C ALA A 226 -1.96 -9.06 -9.86
N GLN A 227 -1.32 -9.65 -10.87
CA GLN A 227 -1.15 -9.01 -12.17
C GLN A 227 -2.52 -8.79 -12.84
N SER A 228 -2.67 -7.67 -13.54
CA SER A 228 -3.82 -7.46 -14.42
C SER A 228 -3.75 -8.42 -15.61
N PRO A 229 -4.84 -9.09 -16.00
CA PRO A 229 -4.89 -9.80 -17.27
C PRO A 229 -4.98 -8.83 -18.48
N ILE A 230 -5.39 -7.58 -18.23
CA ILE A 230 -5.46 -6.53 -19.25
C ILE A 230 -4.04 -5.95 -19.44
N ILE A 231 -3.69 -5.62 -20.68
CA ILE A 231 -2.39 -5.01 -21.03
C ILE A 231 -2.60 -3.52 -21.39
N GLY A 232 -1.58 -2.70 -21.14
CA GLY A 232 -1.55 -1.29 -21.51
C GLY A 232 -2.31 -0.39 -20.52
N ALA A 233 -2.76 0.77 -21.00
CA ALA A 233 -3.34 1.85 -20.18
C ALA A 233 -4.50 1.40 -19.29
N LEU A 234 -5.36 0.51 -19.77
CA LEU A 234 -6.52 0.01 -19.04
C LEU A 234 -6.13 -0.85 -17.82
N SER A 235 -4.90 -1.37 -17.78
CA SER A 235 -4.36 -2.11 -16.63
C SER A 235 -3.89 -1.20 -15.49
N ARG A 236 -3.82 0.11 -15.71
CA ARG A 236 -3.27 1.08 -14.76
C ARG A 236 -4.04 1.07 -13.44
N ARG A 237 -3.29 1.00 -12.34
CA ARG A 237 -3.82 1.04 -10.98
C ARG A 237 -2.86 1.83 -10.10
N ARG A 238 -3.35 2.96 -9.59
CA ARG A 238 -2.62 3.77 -8.60
C ARG A 238 -3.28 3.62 -7.25
N VAL A 239 -2.47 3.36 -6.24
CA VAL A 239 -2.93 3.26 -4.85
C VAL A 239 -1.98 4.06 -3.97
N MET A 240 -2.54 4.94 -3.14
CA MET A 240 -1.80 5.66 -2.11
C MET A 240 -1.90 4.89 -0.80
N TYR A 241 -0.75 4.54 -0.22
CA TYR A 241 -0.65 3.83 1.05
C TYR A 241 -0.18 4.76 2.15
N ILE A 242 -0.95 4.82 3.23
CA ILE A 242 -0.70 5.61 4.44
C ILE A 242 -0.36 4.63 5.56
N PRO A 243 0.89 4.54 6.01
CA PRO A 243 1.28 3.64 7.11
C PRO A 243 0.89 4.24 8.46
N ILE A 244 0.17 3.49 9.29
CA ILE A 244 -0.09 3.81 10.70
C ILE A 244 0.70 2.81 11.55
N ILE A 245 1.58 3.30 12.42
CA ILE A 245 2.57 2.48 13.12
C ILE A 245 2.57 2.69 14.63
N LEU A 246 3.07 1.69 15.33
CA LEU A 246 3.40 1.71 16.75
C LEU A 246 4.91 1.57 16.96
N GLY A 247 5.37 2.00 18.14
CA GLY A 247 6.77 1.86 18.53
C GLY A 247 7.67 2.98 17.97
N LYS A 248 8.97 2.88 18.29
CA LYS A 248 9.95 3.91 17.94
C LYS A 248 10.65 3.56 16.62
N TYR A 249 10.55 4.44 15.66
CA TYR A 249 11.32 4.42 14.41
C TYR A 249 12.09 5.72 14.28
N MET A 250 13.24 5.66 13.63
CA MET A 250 14.00 6.87 13.32
C MET A 250 13.36 7.57 12.13
N PRO A 251 13.06 8.87 12.24
CA PRO A 251 12.69 9.67 11.08
C PRO A 251 13.76 9.59 9.99
N LYS A 252 13.32 9.53 8.75
CA LYS A 252 14.22 9.51 7.61
C LYS A 252 14.40 10.89 7.00
N THR A 253 15.62 11.16 6.56
CA THR A 253 16.04 12.38 5.90
C THR A 253 16.78 12.03 4.61
N ASN A 254 17.16 13.03 3.83
CA ASN A 254 17.94 12.85 2.60
C ASN A 254 19.28 12.13 2.85
N ASP A 255 19.85 12.24 4.04
CA ASP A 255 21.11 11.60 4.44
C ASP A 255 20.92 10.16 4.91
N SER A 256 19.70 9.69 5.01
CA SER A 256 19.41 8.33 5.47
C SER A 256 20.00 7.29 4.52
N ALA A 257 20.64 6.28 5.09
CA ALA A 257 21.12 5.13 4.32
C ALA A 257 19.95 4.34 3.69
N THR A 258 20.20 3.75 2.53
CA THR A 258 19.24 2.85 1.91
C THR A 258 19.07 1.60 2.78
N PRO A 259 17.84 1.28 3.21
CA PRO A 259 17.59 0.11 4.02
C PRO A 259 18.00 -1.19 3.31
N PHE A 260 18.59 -2.11 4.05
CA PHE A 260 19.11 -3.38 3.52
C PHE A 260 18.07 -4.18 2.72
N TYR A 261 16.80 -4.19 3.16
CA TYR A 261 15.75 -4.93 2.46
C TYR A 261 15.52 -4.46 1.00
N HIS A 262 15.86 -3.21 0.65
CA HIS A 262 15.80 -2.76 -0.74
C HIS A 262 16.86 -3.43 -1.64
N HIS A 263 18.00 -3.82 -1.06
CA HIS A 263 19.01 -4.60 -1.78
C HIS A 263 18.52 -6.04 -2.00
N PHE A 264 17.92 -6.66 -0.96
CA PHE A 264 17.32 -7.99 -1.07
C PHE A 264 16.21 -8.04 -2.12
N MET A 265 15.32 -7.04 -2.15
CA MET A 265 14.23 -6.96 -3.14
C MET A 265 14.71 -6.82 -4.60
N LYS A 266 15.97 -6.46 -4.84
CA LYS A 266 16.56 -6.47 -6.19
C LYS A 266 16.98 -7.87 -6.63
N LEU A 267 17.25 -8.78 -5.70
CA LEU A 267 17.68 -10.16 -5.96
C LEU A 267 16.50 -11.12 -6.18
N VAL A 268 15.31 -10.73 -5.71
CA VAL A 268 14.09 -11.58 -5.73
C VAL A 268 13.16 -11.21 -6.90
N ARG A 269 13.52 -10.26 -7.75
CA ARG A 269 12.73 -9.78 -8.91
C ARG A 269 13.38 -10.11 -10.22
#